data_6098b4decf686a4f43771892420ccc89
#
_entry.id   6098b4decf686a4f43771892420ccc89
#
_cell.length_a   1.000
_cell.length_b   1.000
_cell.length_c   1.000
_cell.angle_alpha   90.00
_cell.angle_beta   90.00
_cell.angle_gamma   90.00
#
_symmetry.space_group_name_H-M   'P 1'
#
loop_
_entity.id
_entity.type
_entity.pdbx_description
1 polymer ?
#
loop_
_entity_poly.entity_id
_entity_poly.type
_entity_poly.pdbx_seq_one_letter_code
_entity_poly.pdbx_strand_id
1 'polypeptide(L)'
;TDCLKLIIKSIDPSAISDEYFEYVADRPGHDIRYAIDSSKSLRELGWRPLETFKTGIIKTISWYQNNIDWLRTRVNSSEYKNWVAKNY
;
A
#
# COMPACT_ATOMS: atom_id res chain seq x y z
N THR A 1 3.72 7.39 6.63
CA THR A 1 2.88 8.59 6.46
C THR A 1 3.15 9.28 5.12
N ASP A 2 4.42 9.52 4.78
CA ASP A 2 4.78 10.19 3.52
C ASP A 2 4.34 9.42 2.27
N CYS A 3 4.44 8.09 2.31
CA CYS A 3 3.96 7.23 1.24
C CYS A 3 2.45 7.36 1.04
N LEU A 4 1.69 7.36 2.12
CA LEU A 4 0.23 7.53 2.07
C LEU A 4 -0.15 8.92 1.57
N LYS A 5 0.58 9.96 1.97
CA LYS A 5 0.36 11.32 1.45
C LYS A 5 0.60 11.40 -0.05
N LEU A 6 1.64 10.72 -0.54
CA LEU A 6 1.91 10.64 -1.97
C LEU A 6 0.77 9.96 -2.73
N ILE A 7 0.23 8.86 -2.20
CA ILE A 7 -0.91 8.16 -2.79
C ILE A 7 -2.13 9.09 -2.88
N ILE A 8 -2.48 9.73 -1.79
CA ILE A 8 -3.64 10.64 -1.73
C ILE A 8 -3.48 11.78 -2.75
N LYS A 9 -2.32 12.42 -2.79
CA LYS A 9 -2.05 13.52 -3.72
C LYS A 9 -2.03 13.07 -5.19
N SER A 10 -1.64 11.83 -5.46
CA SER A 10 -1.65 11.27 -6.82
C SER A 10 -3.07 11.00 -7.33
N ILE A 11 -4.00 10.67 -6.42
CA ILE A 11 -5.41 10.41 -6.75
C ILE A 11 -6.20 11.72 -6.83
N ASP A 12 -6.01 12.60 -5.84
CA ASP A 12 -6.67 13.89 -5.74
C ASP A 12 -5.66 14.97 -5.32
N PRO A 13 -5.08 15.71 -6.27
CA PRO A 13 -4.08 16.75 -5.97
C PRO A 13 -4.60 17.88 -5.07
N SER A 14 -5.91 18.09 -5.01
CA SER A 14 -6.53 19.11 -4.16
C SER A 14 -6.79 18.64 -2.73
N ALA A 15 -6.66 17.34 -2.45
CA ALA A 15 -6.95 16.78 -1.14
C ALA A 15 -6.01 17.29 -0.06
N ILE A 16 -6.58 17.56 1.12
CA ILE A 16 -5.83 17.83 2.35
C ILE A 16 -5.52 16.47 2.97
N SER A 17 -4.29 15.98 2.78
CA SER A 17 -3.92 14.61 3.12
C SER A 17 -4.12 14.26 4.58
N ASP A 18 -3.92 15.21 5.50
CA ASP A 18 -4.05 14.97 6.93
C ASP A 18 -5.48 14.65 7.38
N GLU A 19 -6.49 15.00 6.60
CA GLU A 19 -7.89 14.65 6.87
C GLU A 19 -8.19 13.15 6.69
N TYR A 20 -7.30 12.43 6.01
CA TYR A 20 -7.46 10.99 5.74
C TYR A 20 -6.73 10.10 6.74
N PHE A 21 -6.10 10.67 7.76
CA PHE A 21 -5.32 9.93 8.75
C PHE A 21 -5.93 10.02 10.14
N GLU A 22 -5.93 8.87 10.80
CA GLU A 22 -6.24 8.76 12.20
C GLU A 22 -5.16 7.91 12.88
N TYR A 23 -4.60 8.43 13.97
CA TYR A 23 -3.63 7.69 14.77
C TYR A 23 -4.36 6.88 15.82
N VAL A 24 -4.13 5.58 15.79
CA VAL A 24 -4.76 4.62 16.70
C VAL A 24 -3.71 3.93 17.55
N ALA A 25 -4.14 3.23 18.60
CA ALA A 25 -3.25 2.44 19.42
C ALA A 25 -2.59 1.34 18.59
N ASP A 26 -1.28 1.17 18.77
CA ASP A 26 -0.53 0.13 18.09
C ASP A 26 -0.87 -1.26 18.60
N ARG A 27 -0.76 -2.27 17.76
CA ARG A 27 -0.96 -3.66 18.19
C ARG A 27 0.22 -4.15 19.04
N PRO A 28 -0.01 -5.02 20.04
CA PRO A 28 1.07 -5.63 20.79
C PRO A 28 2.03 -6.41 19.88
N GLY A 29 3.33 -6.24 20.12
CA GLY A 29 4.35 -6.94 19.33
C GLY A 29 4.53 -6.47 17.90
N HIS A 30 4.03 -5.29 17.57
CA HIS A 30 4.20 -4.71 16.24
C HIS A 30 5.67 -4.33 15.99
N ASP A 31 6.22 -4.75 14.86
CA ASP A 31 7.57 -4.39 14.47
C ASP A 31 7.67 -2.89 14.16
N ILE A 32 8.75 -2.27 14.63
CA ILE A 32 8.98 -0.84 14.41
C ILE A 32 9.32 -0.57 12.94
N ARG A 33 10.08 -1.47 12.31
CA ARG A 33 10.57 -1.29 10.95
C ARG A 33 10.92 -2.61 10.29
N TYR A 34 10.61 -2.70 9.00
CA TYR A 34 11.14 -3.73 8.10
C TYR A 34 12.14 -3.08 7.16
N ALA A 35 13.32 -3.66 7.05
CA ALA A 35 14.34 -3.24 6.10
C ALA A 35 15.07 -4.48 5.59
N ILE A 36 14.82 -4.84 4.34
CA ILE A 36 15.37 -6.05 3.72
C ILE A 36 16.53 -5.64 2.82
N ASP A 37 17.67 -6.32 2.98
CA ASP A 37 18.83 -6.19 2.13
C ASP A 37 18.79 -7.23 1.00
N SER A 38 18.66 -6.79 -0.24
CA SER A 38 18.59 -7.64 -1.43
C SER A 38 19.94 -7.92 -2.08
N SER A 39 21.06 -7.60 -1.44
CA SER A 39 22.42 -7.75 -2.01
C SER A 39 22.72 -9.17 -2.45
N LYS A 40 22.28 -10.17 -1.69
CA LYS A 40 22.48 -11.58 -2.04
C LYS A 40 21.75 -11.97 -3.33
N SER A 41 20.52 -11.52 -3.49
CA SER A 41 19.74 -11.76 -4.72
C SER A 41 20.43 -11.14 -5.94
N LEU A 42 20.98 -9.94 -5.79
CA LEU A 42 21.74 -9.29 -6.86
C LEU A 42 23.00 -10.09 -7.24
N ARG A 43 23.79 -10.52 -6.25
CA ARG A 43 25.05 -11.26 -6.50
C ARG A 43 24.82 -12.65 -7.10
N GLU A 44 23.84 -13.38 -6.60
CA GLU A 44 23.65 -14.78 -6.96
C GLU A 44 22.69 -15.00 -8.12
N LEU A 45 21.68 -14.14 -8.28
CA LEU A 45 20.62 -14.29 -9.28
C LEU A 45 20.63 -13.16 -10.32
N GLY A 46 21.42 -12.13 -10.12
CA GLY A 46 21.39 -10.93 -10.96
C GLY A 46 20.08 -10.15 -10.85
N TRP A 47 19.26 -10.48 -9.85
CA TRP A 47 17.98 -9.80 -9.65
C TRP A 47 18.16 -8.44 -8.99
N ARG A 48 17.45 -7.47 -9.51
CA ARG A 48 17.29 -6.13 -8.91
C ARG A 48 15.92 -5.57 -9.21
N PRO A 49 15.39 -4.66 -8.37
CA PRO A 49 14.15 -3.96 -8.68
C PRO A 49 14.26 -3.18 -9.98
N LEU A 50 13.24 -3.25 -10.82
CA LEU A 50 13.15 -2.47 -12.06
C LEU A 50 12.51 -1.10 -11.83
N GLU A 51 11.81 -0.94 -10.71
CA GLU A 51 11.12 0.28 -10.35
C GLU A 51 11.64 0.84 -9.03
N THR A 52 11.67 2.16 -8.90
CA THR A 52 11.82 2.81 -7.59
C THR A 52 10.47 2.81 -6.88
N PHE A 53 10.45 3.11 -5.57
CA PHE A 53 9.19 3.28 -4.86
C PHE A 53 8.30 4.32 -5.55
N LYS A 54 8.86 5.46 -5.92
CA LYS A 54 8.13 6.56 -6.54
C LYS A 54 7.52 6.18 -7.90
N THR A 55 8.26 5.50 -8.75
CA THR A 55 7.75 5.06 -10.06
C THR A 55 6.78 3.90 -9.92
N GLY A 56 7.06 2.97 -9.03
CA GLY A 56 6.21 1.81 -8.78
C GLY A 56 4.87 2.18 -8.17
N ILE A 57 4.82 3.12 -7.23
CA ILE A 57 3.56 3.53 -6.61
C ILE A 57 2.63 4.21 -7.61
N ILE A 58 3.15 5.00 -8.53
CA ILE A 58 2.35 5.64 -9.59
C ILE A 58 1.71 4.58 -10.49
N LYS A 59 2.48 3.58 -10.90
CA LYS A 59 1.97 2.46 -11.71
C LYS A 59 0.91 1.66 -10.95
N THR A 60 1.13 1.42 -9.68
CA THR A 60 0.18 0.70 -8.81
C THR A 60 -1.13 1.45 -8.69
N ILE A 61 -1.10 2.76 -8.44
CA ILE A 61 -2.29 3.60 -8.37
C ILE A 61 -3.06 3.57 -9.70
N SER A 62 -2.35 3.71 -10.83
CA SER A 62 -2.96 3.64 -12.15
C SER A 62 -3.64 2.30 -12.40
N TRP A 63 -3.03 1.20 -11.96
CA TRP A 63 -3.64 -0.12 -12.08
C TRP A 63 -4.95 -0.21 -11.29
N TYR A 64 -4.97 0.25 -10.03
CA TYR A 64 -6.19 0.25 -9.22
C TYR A 64 -7.29 1.14 -9.83
N GLN A 65 -6.93 2.32 -10.33
CA GLN A 65 -7.89 3.21 -10.98
C GLN A 65 -8.50 2.60 -12.25
N ASN A 66 -7.72 1.85 -13.01
CA ASN A 66 -8.18 1.17 -14.22
C ASN A 66 -8.93 -0.14 -13.94
N ASN A 67 -8.86 -0.66 -12.72
CA ASN A 67 -9.48 -1.92 -12.29
C ASN A 67 -10.42 -1.72 -11.10
N ILE A 68 -11.08 -0.58 -11.03
CA ILE A 68 -11.92 -0.21 -9.89
C ILE A 68 -13.09 -1.17 -9.68
N ASP A 69 -13.67 -1.71 -10.75
CA ASP A 69 -14.77 -2.68 -10.66
C ASP A 69 -14.31 -3.99 -10.03
N TRP A 70 -13.12 -4.46 -10.40
CA TRP A 70 -12.51 -5.62 -9.76
C TRP A 70 -12.30 -5.39 -8.26
N LEU A 71 -11.75 -4.21 -7.89
CA LEU A 71 -11.53 -3.84 -6.49
C LEU A 71 -12.84 -3.82 -5.71
N ARG A 72 -13.88 -3.19 -6.25
CA ARG A 72 -15.21 -3.13 -5.62
C ARG A 72 -15.77 -4.52 -5.38
N THR A 73 -15.66 -5.41 -6.34
CA THR A 73 -16.10 -6.80 -6.21
C THR A 73 -15.39 -7.50 -5.04
N ARG A 74 -14.10 -7.31 -4.89
CA ARG A 74 -13.31 -7.93 -3.82
C ARG A 74 -13.64 -7.34 -2.45
N VAL A 75 -13.67 -6.02 -2.33
CA VAL A 75 -13.95 -5.32 -1.07
C VAL A 75 -15.40 -5.57 -0.58
N ASN A 76 -16.35 -5.70 -1.51
CA ASN A 76 -17.76 -5.94 -1.18
C ASN A 76 -18.11 -7.42 -1.01
N SER A 77 -17.15 -8.33 -1.17
CA SER A 77 -17.41 -9.76 -0.93
C SER A 77 -17.72 -10.02 0.54
N SER A 78 -18.61 -10.98 0.81
CA SER A 78 -18.95 -11.37 2.18
C SER A 78 -17.74 -11.94 2.93
N GLU A 79 -16.90 -12.68 2.25
CA GLU A 79 -15.67 -13.23 2.81
C GLU A 79 -14.75 -12.14 3.34
N TYR A 80 -14.50 -11.10 2.53
CA TYR A 80 -13.67 -9.98 2.94
C TYR A 80 -14.26 -9.22 4.11
N LYS A 81 -15.57 -8.89 4.04
CA LYS A 81 -16.24 -8.17 5.12
C LYS A 81 -16.24 -8.94 6.43
N ASN A 82 -16.45 -10.24 6.38
CA ASN A 82 -16.39 -11.11 7.56
C ASN A 82 -14.99 -11.17 8.15
N TRP A 83 -13.98 -11.25 7.29
CA TRP A 83 -12.59 -11.24 7.72
C TRP A 83 -12.20 -9.93 8.42
N VAL A 84 -12.59 -8.79 7.85
CA VAL A 84 -12.34 -7.47 8.45
C VAL A 84 -13.04 -7.34 9.81
N ALA A 85 -14.32 -7.71 9.90
CA ALA A 85 -15.09 -7.66 11.14
C ALA A 85 -14.48 -8.52 12.26
N LYS A 86 -13.85 -9.64 11.90
CA LYS A 86 -13.22 -10.56 12.86
C LYS A 86 -11.85 -10.06 13.33
N ASN A 87 -11.09 -9.37 12.50
CA ASN A 87 -9.68 -9.03 12.74
C ASN A 87 -9.46 -7.55 13.06
N TYR A 88 -10.43 -6.71 12.82
CA TYR A 88 -10.42 -5.29 13.09
C TYR A 88 -11.78 -4.88 13.72
#